data_129902a4452eae1f7e6bf4daa0799b43
#
_entry.id   129902a4452eae1f7e6bf4daa0799b43
#
_cell.length_a   1.000
_cell.length_b   1.000
_cell.length_c   1.000
_cell.angle_alpha   90.00
_cell.angle_beta   90.00
_cell.angle_gamma   90.00
#
_symmetry.space_group_name_H-M   'P 1'
#
loop_
_entity.id
_entity.type
_entity.pdbx_description
1 polymer ?
#
loop_
_entity_poly.entity_id
_entity_poly.type
_entity_poly.pdbx_seq_one_letter_code
_entity_poly.pdbx_strand_id
1 'polypeptide(L)' 'MSSFDEMMANMYQVETGVKGHGSGVAGFPRSHDGLEKAIKLAFDEGSCVTFKGEVVWEDSMAVI' A
#
# COMPACT_ATOMS: atom_id res chain seq x y z
N MET A 1 -12.64 -10.98 -16.35
CA MET A 1 -11.97 -10.32 -15.26
C MET A 1 -11.83 -11.24 -14.06
N SER A 2 -10.69 -11.27 -13.43
CA SER A 2 -10.52 -12.17 -12.32
C SER A 2 -10.98 -11.50 -11.03
N SER A 3 -11.53 -12.31 -10.11
CA SER A 3 -11.94 -11.81 -8.81
C SER A 3 -10.75 -11.31 -7.99
N PHE A 4 -9.55 -11.75 -8.33
CA PHE A 4 -8.34 -11.26 -7.68
C PHE A 4 -8.14 -9.77 -7.96
N ASP A 5 -8.33 -9.35 -9.22
CA ASP A 5 -8.19 -7.94 -9.59
C ASP A 5 -9.20 -7.07 -8.87
N GLU A 6 -10.44 -7.56 -8.77
CA GLU A 6 -11.49 -6.83 -8.05
C GLU A 6 -11.15 -6.72 -6.56
N MET A 7 -10.64 -7.79 -5.99
CA MET A 7 -10.27 -7.81 -4.59
C MET A 7 -9.17 -6.79 -4.31
N MET A 8 -8.13 -6.79 -5.16
CA MET A 8 -7.02 -5.86 -4.99
C MET A 8 -7.44 -4.41 -5.21
N ALA A 9 -8.40 -4.19 -6.10
CA ALA A 9 -8.90 -2.83 -6.34
C ALA A 9 -9.61 -2.24 -5.12
N ASN A 10 -10.10 -3.09 -4.23
CA ASN A 10 -10.80 -2.66 -3.03
C ASN A 10 -9.92 -2.72 -1.77
N MET A 11 -8.61 -2.81 -1.96
CA MET A 11 -7.67 -2.90 -0.84
C MET A 11 -6.64 -1.80 -0.94
N TYR A 12 -6.10 -1.40 0.21
CA TYR A 12 -4.95 -0.52 0.22
C TYR A 12 -3.76 -1.31 -0.30
N GLN A 13 -2.99 -0.70 -1.18
CA GLN A 13 -1.86 -1.35 -1.82
C GLN A 13 -0.57 -0.63 -1.47
N VAL A 14 0.47 -1.41 -1.21
CA VAL A 14 1.79 -0.90 -0.89
C VAL A 14 2.79 -1.64 -1.77
N GLU A 15 3.59 -0.92 -2.53
CA GLU A 15 4.65 -1.54 -3.30
C GLU A 15 5.76 -1.99 -2.37
N THR A 16 6.22 -3.22 -2.57
CA THR A 16 7.32 -3.77 -1.82
C THR A 16 8.52 -3.96 -2.73
N GLY A 17 9.70 -4.12 -2.15
CA GLY A 17 10.92 -4.31 -2.93
C GLY A 17 11.55 -3.03 -3.44
N VAL A 18 11.07 -1.89 -2.97
CA VAL A 18 11.65 -0.59 -3.36
C VAL A 18 13.10 -0.49 -2.97
N LYS A 19 13.50 -1.23 -1.93
CA LYS A 19 14.89 -1.24 -1.47
C LYS A 19 15.72 -2.36 -2.12
N GLY A 20 15.23 -2.93 -3.20
CA GLY A 20 15.99 -3.91 -3.97
C GLY A 20 15.84 -5.36 -3.54
N HIS A 21 14.82 -5.67 -2.79
CA HIS A 21 14.59 -7.03 -2.28
C HIS A 21 13.57 -7.81 -3.08
N GLY A 22 13.48 -7.53 -4.36
CA GLY A 22 12.43 -8.09 -5.19
C GLY A 22 11.31 -7.08 -5.31
N SER A 23 10.31 -7.39 -6.12
CA SER A 23 9.20 -6.46 -6.33
C SER A 23 7.87 -7.17 -6.13
N GLY A 24 6.89 -6.44 -5.65
CA GLY A 24 5.56 -6.97 -5.43
C GLY A 24 4.64 -5.90 -4.90
N VAL A 25 3.42 -6.31 -4.61
CA VAL A 25 2.41 -5.42 -4.04
C VAL A 25 1.74 -6.14 -2.90
N ALA A 26 1.71 -5.51 -1.74
CA ALA A 26 0.99 -6.03 -0.59
C ALA A 26 -0.38 -5.37 -0.51
N GLY A 27 -1.42 -6.15 -0.23
CA GLY A 27 -2.76 -5.64 -0.08
C GLY A 27 -3.23 -5.72 1.35
N PHE A 28 -3.95 -4.68 1.79
CA PHE A 28 -4.49 -4.61 3.16
C PHE A 28 -5.97 -4.25 3.10
N PRO A 29 -6.78 -4.79 4.02
CA PRO A 29 -8.21 -4.51 3.99
C PRO A 29 -8.51 -3.02 4.15
N ARG A 30 -9.61 -2.60 3.55
CA ARG A 30 -10.06 -1.22 3.62
C ARG A 30 -10.72 -0.99 4.97
N SER A 31 -9.89 -0.82 5.98
CA SER A 31 -10.34 -0.57 7.34
C SER A 31 -9.26 0.26 8.03
N HIS A 32 -9.59 0.78 9.20
CA HIS A 32 -8.63 1.54 9.98
C HIS A 32 -7.38 0.72 10.28
N ASP A 33 -7.57 -0.52 10.66
CA ASP A 33 -6.49 -1.44 10.96
C ASP A 33 -5.63 -1.73 9.73
N GLY A 34 -6.31 -1.99 8.61
CA GLY A 34 -5.61 -2.25 7.36
C GLY A 34 -4.79 -1.06 6.91
N LEU A 35 -5.35 0.14 7.04
CA LEU A 35 -4.62 1.36 6.69
C LEU A 35 -3.40 1.55 7.58
N GLU A 36 -3.51 1.32 8.86
CA GLU A 36 -2.38 1.42 9.77
C GLU A 36 -1.24 0.47 9.38
N LYS A 37 -1.60 -0.76 9.07
CA LYS A 37 -0.61 -1.76 8.66
C LYS A 37 0.02 -1.38 7.32
N ALA A 38 -0.79 -0.86 6.40
CA ALA A 38 -0.29 -0.43 5.10
C ALA A 38 0.69 0.73 5.27
N ILE A 39 0.37 1.69 6.13
CA ILE A 39 1.25 2.82 6.40
C ILE A 39 2.57 2.36 7.01
N LYS A 40 2.52 1.44 7.93
CA LYS A 40 3.73 0.89 8.55
C LYS A 40 4.62 0.24 7.52
N LEU A 41 4.05 -0.56 6.64
CA LEU A 41 4.82 -1.22 5.60
C LEU A 41 5.37 -0.21 4.61
N ALA A 42 4.56 0.75 4.20
CA ALA A 42 5.00 1.78 3.27
C ALA A 42 6.16 2.59 3.84
N PHE A 43 6.09 2.91 5.11
CA PHE A 43 7.17 3.63 5.78
C PHE A 43 8.45 2.79 5.78
N ASP A 44 8.32 1.52 6.09
CA ASP A 44 9.44 0.58 6.15
C ASP A 44 10.09 0.39 4.78
N GLU A 45 9.27 0.29 3.73
CA GLU A 45 9.73 0.07 2.37
C GLU A 45 10.13 1.37 1.65
N GLY A 46 9.81 2.51 2.22
CA GLY A 46 10.07 3.78 1.57
C GLY A 46 9.14 4.02 0.39
N SER A 47 7.93 3.50 0.46
CA SER A 47 6.95 3.64 -0.62
C SER A 47 5.72 4.39 -0.12
N CYS A 48 4.63 4.25 -0.84
CA CYS A 48 3.40 4.93 -0.48
C CYS A 48 2.23 3.94 -0.44
N VAL A 49 1.14 4.37 0.18
CA VAL A 49 -0.09 3.59 0.21
C VAL A 49 -1.02 4.14 -0.86
N THR A 50 -1.51 3.26 -1.72
CA THR A 50 -2.45 3.66 -2.77
C THR A 50 -3.78 2.95 -2.59
N PHE A 51 -4.83 3.55 -3.11
CA PHE A 51 -6.15 2.95 -3.14
C PHE A 51 -6.79 3.33 -4.46
N LYS A 52 -7.11 2.31 -5.26
CA LYS A 52 -7.67 2.50 -6.61
C LYS A 52 -6.80 3.41 -7.47
N GLY A 53 -5.50 3.27 -7.32
CA GLY A 53 -4.54 4.03 -8.11
C GLY A 53 -4.23 5.42 -7.58
N GLU A 54 -4.88 5.82 -6.50
CA GLU A 54 -4.63 7.14 -5.89
C GLU A 54 -3.78 6.98 -4.63
N VAL A 55 -2.81 7.86 -4.48
CA VAL A 55 -1.98 7.86 -3.28
C VAL A 55 -2.79 8.41 -2.12
N VAL A 56 -2.98 7.60 -1.08
CA VAL A 56 -3.70 8.03 0.11
C VAL A 56 -2.77 8.32 1.27
N TRP A 57 -1.53 7.87 1.19
CA TRP A 57 -0.51 8.19 2.18
C TRP A 57 0.87 8.03 1.54
N GLU A 58 1.76 8.93 1.87
CA GLU A 58 3.17 8.81 1.46
C GLU A 58 4.05 9.36 2.56
N ASP A 59 5.33 8.97 2.51
CA ASP A 59 6.29 9.31 3.56
C ASP A 59 6.43 10.82 3.76
N SER A 60 6.37 11.57 2.68
CA SER A 60 6.48 13.03 2.75
C SER A 60 5.34 13.68 3.54
N MET A 61 4.21 13.00 3.65
CA MET A 61 3.08 13.50 4.44
C MET A 61 3.32 13.38 5.94
N ALA A 62 4.21 12.50 6.34
CA ALA A 62 4.50 12.26 7.75
C ALA A 62 5.53 13.25 8.30
N VAL A 63 6.18 13.99 7.45
CA VAL A 63 7.24 14.93 7.83
C VAL A 63 6.66 16.33 7.90
N ILE A 64 5.96 16.60 8.93
CA ILE A 64 5.38 17.95 9.08
C ILE A 64 5.81 18.55 10.40
#